data_86a8bd2cf9d6110489e970e5345fc80e
#
_entry.id   86a8bd2cf9d6110489e970e5345fc80e
#
_cell.length_a   1.000
_cell.length_b   1.000
_cell.length_c   1.000
_cell.angle_alpha   90.00
_cell.angle_beta   90.00
_cell.angle_gamma   90.00
#
_symmetry.space_group_name_H-M   'P 1'
#
loop_
_entity.id
_entity.type
_entity.pdbx_description
1 polymer ?
#
loop_
_entity_poly.entity_id
_entity_poly.type
_entity_poly.pdbx_seq_one_letter_code
_entity_poly.pdbx_strand_id
1 'polypeptide(L)'
;MLTASGCCFLALNTGRLMLQQRSKTVSHPLTWSFWGGKSEKKERPIETLLRECREEMGDLPDIEKVYPIHTFVSNDKKFTYHTYCVTVFEEFIPITNDETAGY
;
A
#
# COMPACT_ATOMS: atom_id res chain seq x y z
N MET A 1 -15.87 4.63 -12.46
CA MET A 1 -15.36 5.04 -11.15
C MET A 1 -13.93 4.58 -10.97
N LEU A 2 -13.07 5.44 -10.48
CA LEU A 2 -11.68 5.13 -10.19
C LEU A 2 -11.56 4.65 -8.73
N THR A 3 -10.90 3.52 -8.52
CA THR A 3 -10.69 2.94 -7.20
C THR A 3 -9.22 2.65 -6.99
N ALA A 4 -8.73 2.89 -5.79
CA ALA A 4 -7.37 2.56 -5.39
C ALA A 4 -7.35 2.00 -3.97
N SER A 5 -6.29 1.29 -3.64
CA SER A 5 -6.09 0.72 -2.32
C SER A 5 -4.66 0.93 -1.87
N GLY A 6 -4.48 1.16 -0.57
CA GLY A 6 -3.16 1.32 0.01
C GLY A 6 -3.10 0.82 1.44
N CYS A 7 -1.88 0.58 1.92
CA CYS A 7 -1.66 0.08 3.28
C CYS A 7 -0.37 0.60 3.90
N CYS A 8 -0.33 0.54 5.23
CA CYS A 8 0.92 0.50 5.97
C CYS A 8 1.13 -0.93 6.48
N PHE A 9 2.38 -1.29 6.72
CA PHE A 9 2.72 -2.57 7.35
C PHE A 9 3.07 -2.33 8.81
N LEU A 10 2.51 -3.16 9.71
CA LEU A 10 2.81 -3.13 11.13
C LEU A 10 3.51 -4.43 11.51
N ALA A 11 4.75 -4.33 11.96
CA ALA A 11 5.51 -5.48 12.45
C ALA A 11 5.15 -5.75 13.91
N LEU A 12 4.62 -6.93 14.19
CA LEU A 12 4.14 -7.28 15.53
C LEU A 12 5.28 -7.42 16.54
N ASN A 13 6.48 -7.83 16.08
CA ASN A 13 7.62 -8.00 16.98
C ASN A 13 8.21 -6.69 17.49
N THR A 14 8.07 -5.59 16.76
CA THR A 14 8.65 -4.29 17.12
C THR A 14 7.62 -3.19 17.34
N GLY A 15 6.41 -3.34 16.82
CA GLY A 15 5.39 -2.30 16.82
C GLY A 15 5.66 -1.18 15.82
N ARG A 16 6.61 -1.35 14.90
CA ARG A 16 6.96 -0.30 13.93
C ARG A 16 6.09 -0.40 12.69
N LEU A 17 5.73 0.78 12.18
CA LEU A 17 4.97 0.92 10.92
C LEU A 17 5.94 1.21 9.78
N MET A 18 5.62 0.69 8.59
CA MET A 18 6.37 0.96 7.37
C MET A 18 5.49 1.61 6.32
N LEU A 19 5.91 2.78 5.87
CA LEU A 19 5.37 3.51 4.72
C LEU A 19 6.46 3.59 3.65
N GLN A 20 6.11 4.06 2.45
CA GLN A 20 7.10 4.29 1.40
C GLN A 20 7.31 5.78 1.18
N GLN A 21 8.50 6.13 0.74
CA GLN A 21 8.80 7.44 0.17
C GLN A 21 8.79 7.34 -1.35
N ARG A 22 7.99 8.17 -1.99
CA ARG A 22 7.86 8.18 -3.45
C ARG A 22 9.15 8.70 -4.07
N SER A 23 9.54 8.13 -5.21
CA SER A 23 10.77 8.54 -5.89
C SER A 23 10.62 9.92 -6.54
N LYS A 24 11.74 10.45 -7.05
CA LYS A 24 11.78 11.75 -7.74
C LYS A 24 11.06 11.74 -9.09
N THR A 25 10.85 10.56 -9.67
CA THR A 25 10.36 10.40 -11.04
C THR A 25 8.86 10.18 -11.15
N VAL A 26 8.18 10.06 -10.02
CA VAL A 26 6.72 9.83 -9.98
C VAL A 26 5.99 11.08 -9.47
N SER A 27 4.66 11.08 -9.56
CA SER A 27 3.83 12.16 -9.04
C SER A 27 4.03 12.33 -7.53
N HIS A 28 3.88 13.57 -7.02
CA HIS A 28 4.11 13.90 -5.61
C HIS A 28 5.47 13.38 -5.12
N PRO A 29 6.59 13.80 -5.78
CA PRO A 29 7.90 13.22 -5.50
C PRO A 29 8.35 13.44 -4.07
N LEU A 30 9.07 12.44 -3.54
CA LEU A 30 9.68 12.42 -2.20
C LEU A 30 8.70 12.55 -1.03
N THR A 31 7.40 12.48 -1.27
CA THR A 31 6.41 12.43 -0.19
C THR A 31 6.28 11.00 0.35
N TRP A 32 5.87 10.88 1.60
CA TRP A 32 5.58 9.60 2.24
C TRP A 32 4.14 9.19 1.96
N SER A 33 3.93 7.93 1.64
CA SER A 33 2.62 7.43 1.27
C SER A 33 2.43 5.97 1.68
N PHE A 34 1.18 5.50 1.60
CA PHE A 34 0.87 4.08 1.72
C PHE A 34 1.44 3.30 0.52
N TRP A 35 1.69 2.02 0.75
CA TRP A 35 1.97 1.08 -0.34
C TRP A 35 0.66 0.74 -1.03
N GLY A 36 0.63 0.74 -2.37
CA GLY A 36 -0.57 0.39 -3.10
C GLY A 36 -0.70 1.12 -4.42
N GLY A 37 -1.88 1.09 -4.99
CA GLY A 37 -2.14 1.72 -6.26
C GLY A 37 -3.58 1.54 -6.75
N LYS A 38 -3.78 1.82 -8.03
CA LYS A 38 -5.10 1.81 -8.66
C LYS A 38 -5.58 0.40 -8.97
N SER A 39 -6.89 0.19 -8.81
CA SER A 39 -7.52 -1.07 -9.16
C SER A 39 -7.55 -1.27 -10.68
N GLU A 40 -7.33 -2.49 -11.10
CA GLU A 40 -7.64 -2.93 -12.44
C GLU A 40 -9.12 -3.33 -12.51
N LYS A 41 -9.62 -3.48 -13.74
CA LYS A 41 -11.04 -3.79 -13.98
C LYS A 41 -11.45 -5.06 -13.26
N LYS A 42 -12.55 -5.01 -12.52
CA LYS A 42 -13.13 -6.12 -11.75
C LYS A 42 -12.28 -6.61 -10.57
N GLU A 43 -11.25 -5.91 -10.23
CA GLU A 43 -10.47 -6.22 -9.04
C GLU A 43 -11.20 -5.78 -7.77
N ARG A 44 -11.22 -6.64 -6.75
CA ARG A 44 -11.66 -6.24 -5.42
C ARG A 44 -10.55 -5.43 -4.73
N PRO A 45 -10.90 -4.54 -3.77
CA PRO A 45 -9.89 -3.72 -3.09
C PRO A 45 -8.71 -4.49 -2.51
N ILE A 46 -8.96 -5.63 -1.85
CA ILE A 46 -7.90 -6.46 -1.28
C ILE A 46 -7.00 -7.07 -2.36
N GLU A 47 -7.57 -7.44 -3.49
CA GLU A 47 -6.81 -7.98 -4.62
C GLU A 47 -5.90 -6.92 -5.22
N THR A 48 -6.39 -5.69 -5.37
CA THR A 48 -5.60 -4.53 -5.79
C THR A 48 -4.42 -4.31 -4.85
N LEU A 49 -4.70 -4.29 -3.56
CA LEU A 49 -3.68 -4.06 -2.53
C LEU A 49 -2.54 -5.06 -2.64
N LEU A 50 -2.86 -6.35 -2.67
CA LEU A 50 -1.84 -7.40 -2.70
C LEU A 50 -1.06 -7.41 -4.01
N ARG A 51 -1.72 -7.18 -5.14
CA ARG A 51 -1.05 -7.10 -6.44
C ARG A 51 -0.08 -5.93 -6.48
N GLU A 52 -0.54 -4.74 -6.09
CA GLU A 52 0.30 -3.53 -6.10
C GLU A 52 1.47 -3.66 -5.13
N CYS A 53 1.25 -4.23 -3.95
CA CYS A 53 2.35 -4.45 -3.00
C CYS A 53 3.41 -5.39 -3.57
N ARG A 54 3.01 -6.47 -4.27
CA ARG A 54 3.97 -7.37 -4.90
C ARG A 54 4.75 -6.68 -6.03
N GLU A 55 4.10 -5.80 -6.79
CA GLU A 55 4.77 -5.02 -7.83
C GLU A 55 5.81 -4.05 -7.23
N GLU A 56 5.49 -3.44 -6.10
CA GLU A 56 6.33 -2.41 -5.49
C GLU A 56 7.46 -2.98 -4.63
N MET A 57 7.30 -4.13 -4.02
CA MET A 57 8.25 -4.64 -3.04
C MET A 57 8.63 -6.12 -3.19
N GLY A 58 8.24 -6.75 -4.31
CA GLY A 58 8.54 -8.17 -4.55
C GLY A 58 7.70 -9.10 -3.70
N ASP A 59 8.27 -10.23 -3.31
CA ASP A 59 7.56 -11.22 -2.50
C ASP A 59 7.16 -10.62 -1.15
N LEU A 60 5.91 -10.83 -0.78
CA LEU A 60 5.41 -10.37 0.51
C LEU A 60 5.81 -11.36 1.61
N PRO A 61 6.08 -10.86 2.84
CA PRO A 61 6.29 -11.73 3.99
C PRO A 61 4.98 -12.42 4.38
N ASP A 62 5.05 -13.33 5.34
CA ASP A 62 3.85 -13.93 5.92
C ASP A 62 3.01 -12.85 6.58
N ILE A 63 1.77 -12.74 6.13
CA ILE A 63 0.81 -11.77 6.65
C ILE A 63 0.04 -12.40 7.78
N GLU A 64 0.00 -11.74 8.94
CA GLU A 64 -0.82 -12.17 10.06
C GLU A 64 -2.28 -11.82 9.81
N LYS A 65 -2.54 -10.53 9.48
CA LYS A 65 -3.91 -10.09 9.22
C LYS A 65 -3.93 -8.81 8.38
N VAL A 66 -5.05 -8.58 7.67
CA VAL A 66 -5.31 -7.34 6.94
C VAL A 66 -6.52 -6.67 7.57
N TYR A 67 -6.29 -5.47 8.12
CA TYR A 67 -7.34 -4.69 8.78
C TYR A 67 -7.78 -3.55 7.88
N PRO A 68 -9.06 -3.46 7.49
CA PRO A 68 -9.56 -2.25 6.84
C PRO A 68 -9.61 -1.12 7.86
N ILE A 69 -9.05 0.04 7.50
CA ILE A 69 -8.98 1.19 8.40
C ILE A 69 -9.98 2.26 7.99
N HIS A 70 -10.03 2.57 6.70
CA HIS A 70 -10.77 3.72 6.23
C HIS A 70 -11.13 3.58 4.75
N THR A 71 -12.28 4.10 4.38
CA THR A 71 -12.69 4.27 2.98
C THR A 71 -12.97 5.73 2.73
N PHE A 72 -12.24 6.31 1.80
CA PHE A 72 -12.44 7.68 1.34
C PHE A 72 -13.23 7.67 0.04
N VAL A 73 -14.24 8.51 -0.06
CA VAL A 73 -14.98 8.72 -1.32
C VAL A 73 -14.90 10.20 -1.63
N SER A 74 -14.48 10.56 -2.85
CA SER A 74 -14.40 11.95 -3.26
C SER A 74 -15.79 12.60 -3.32
N ASN A 75 -15.83 13.95 -3.25
CA ASN A 75 -17.09 14.70 -3.25
C ASN A 75 -17.91 14.43 -4.50
N ASP A 76 -17.27 14.26 -5.64
CA ASP A 76 -17.94 13.95 -6.91
C ASP A 76 -18.29 12.47 -7.07
N LYS A 77 -17.88 11.63 -6.09
CA LYS A 77 -18.09 10.18 -6.06
C LYS A 77 -17.44 9.44 -7.23
N LYS A 78 -16.43 10.03 -7.86
CA LYS A 78 -15.71 9.42 -8.98
C LYS A 78 -14.44 8.71 -8.57
N PHE A 79 -14.00 8.88 -7.32
CA PHE A 79 -12.81 8.25 -6.78
C PHE A 79 -13.08 7.68 -5.39
N THR A 80 -12.65 6.43 -5.17
CA THR A 80 -12.72 5.77 -3.87
C THR A 80 -11.33 5.23 -3.51
N TYR A 81 -10.89 5.46 -2.28
CA TYR A 81 -9.61 4.97 -1.77
C TYR A 81 -9.83 4.14 -0.52
N HIS A 82 -9.36 2.89 -0.56
CA HIS A 82 -9.45 1.96 0.57
C HIS A 82 -8.08 1.86 1.27
N THR A 83 -8.06 2.16 2.56
CA THR A 83 -6.83 2.10 3.37
C THR A 83 -6.88 0.91 4.33
N TYR A 84 -5.76 0.19 4.40
CA TYR A 84 -5.60 -1.00 5.23
C TYR A 84 -4.37 -0.90 6.12
N CYS A 85 -4.39 -1.62 7.24
CA CYS A 85 -3.17 -1.96 7.98
C CYS A 85 -2.92 -3.45 7.80
N VAL A 86 -1.74 -3.79 7.30
CA VAL A 86 -1.32 -5.18 7.12
C VAL A 86 -0.35 -5.52 8.22
N THR A 87 -0.72 -6.43 9.10
CA THR A 87 0.17 -6.89 10.17
C THR A 87 1.02 -8.05 9.66
N VAL A 88 2.30 -7.99 10.00
CA VAL A 88 3.28 -9.04 9.71
C VAL A 88 3.96 -9.43 11.01
N PHE A 89 4.48 -10.66 11.09
CA PHE A 89 5.07 -11.17 12.33
C PHE A 89 6.38 -10.47 12.69
N GLU A 90 7.19 -10.13 11.68
CA GLU A 90 8.50 -9.52 11.86
C GLU A 90 8.72 -8.41 10.84
N GLU A 91 9.63 -7.47 11.15
CA GLU A 91 10.08 -6.50 10.16
C GLU A 91 10.72 -7.22 8.98
N PHE A 92 10.54 -6.67 7.79
CA PHE A 92 11.11 -7.24 6.57
C PHE A 92 11.72 -6.12 5.72
N ILE A 93 12.61 -6.49 4.82
CA ILE A 93 13.25 -5.57 3.88
C ILE A 93 12.57 -5.73 2.52
N PRO A 94 11.81 -4.72 2.06
CA PRO A 94 11.17 -4.81 0.75
C PRO A 94 12.21 -4.70 -0.37
N ILE A 95 11.96 -5.40 -1.48
CA ILE A 95 12.76 -5.28 -2.69
C ILE A 95 12.06 -4.26 -3.58
N THR A 96 12.45 -3.00 -3.45
CA THR A 96 11.76 -1.90 -4.10
C THR A 96 12.20 -1.71 -5.55
N ASN A 97 11.33 -1.08 -6.34
CA ASN A 97 11.63 -0.66 -7.71
C ASN A 97 11.96 0.84 -7.75
N ASP A 98 12.09 1.39 -8.96
CA ASP A 98 12.46 2.80 -9.18
C ASP A 98 11.36 3.81 -8.82
N GLU A 99 10.17 3.37 -8.45
CA GLU A 99 9.09 4.24 -7.98
C GLU A 99 9.20 4.59 -6.50
N THR A 100 10.09 3.92 -5.76
CA THR A 100 10.29 4.10 -4.32
C THR A 100 11.69 4.62 -4.05
N ALA A 101 11.78 5.76 -3.35
CA ALA A 101 13.06 6.33 -2.91
C ALA A 101 13.52 5.77 -1.56
N GLY A 102 12.58 5.35 -0.70
CA GLY A 102 12.90 4.85 0.63
C GLY A 102 11.66 4.34 1.36
N TYR A 103 11.88 3.89 2.58
CA TYR A 103 10.81 3.33 3.40
C TYR A 103 11.20 3.40 4.89
#